data_f7a51926e03f0703810ab96e992e0729
#
_entry.id   f7a51926e03f0703810ab96e992e0729
#
_cell.length_a   1.000
_cell.length_b   1.000
_cell.length_c   1.000
_cell.angle_alpha   90.00
_cell.angle_beta   90.00
_cell.angle_gamma   90.00
#
_symmetry.space_group_name_H-M   'P 1'
#
loop_
_entity.id
_entity.type
_entity.pdbx_description
1 polymer ?
#
loop_
_entity_poly.entity_id
_entity_poly.type
_entity_poly.pdbx_seq_one_letter_code
_entity_poly.pdbx_strand_id
1 'polypeptide(L)'
;MSDTLQTLGILGSGQLGRMIAIAAAQLGIRAVIFAPDAIGSPAADVAHAIITASYDDKAALDAFALQVDAVVTEFENVPADTMAYLGQSLLVCPGSDALRVAQNRIAEKTLA
;
A
#
# COMPACT_ATOMS: atom_id res chain seq x y z
N MET A 1 18.91 11.62 -2.56
CA MET A 1 18.22 10.33 -2.49
C MET A 1 16.80 10.46 -1.98
N SER A 2 16.27 11.63 -2.11
CA SER A 2 14.93 11.92 -1.65
C SER A 2 13.84 11.17 -2.42
N ASP A 3 14.17 10.67 -3.59
CA ASP A 3 13.24 9.92 -4.42
C ASP A 3 13.13 8.45 -4.03
N THR A 4 13.83 8.01 -2.99
CA THR A 4 13.72 6.64 -2.52
C THR A 4 12.41 6.44 -1.79
N LEU A 5 11.63 5.45 -2.23
CA LEU A 5 10.38 5.09 -1.58
C LEU A 5 10.69 4.49 -0.21
N GLN A 6 10.12 5.06 0.85
CA GLN A 6 10.33 4.60 2.21
C GLN A 6 9.08 3.98 2.83
N THR A 7 7.91 4.48 2.49
CA THR A 7 6.65 4.00 3.04
C THR A 7 5.61 3.88 1.93
N LEU A 8 5.05 2.69 1.82
CA LEU A 8 4.07 2.36 0.80
C LEU A 8 2.70 2.25 1.46
N GLY A 9 1.73 2.97 0.94
CA GLY A 9 0.35 2.82 1.36
C GLY A 9 -0.33 1.74 0.55
N ILE A 10 -1.14 0.92 1.20
CA ILE A 10 -1.87 -0.15 0.54
C ILE A 10 -3.35 0.01 0.85
N LEU A 11 -4.16 0.25 -0.18
CA LEU A 11 -5.62 0.28 -0.06
C LEU A 11 -6.13 -1.13 -0.26
N GLY A 12 -6.59 -1.74 0.81
CA GLY A 12 -7.04 -3.12 0.80
C GLY A 12 -6.32 -3.94 1.84
N SER A 13 -6.95 -4.99 2.32
CA SER A 13 -6.46 -5.78 3.44
C SER A 13 -6.41 -7.28 3.16
N GLY A 14 -6.68 -7.69 1.92
CA GLY A 14 -6.72 -9.10 1.54
C GLY A 14 -5.36 -9.68 1.23
N GLN A 15 -5.36 -10.81 0.53
CA GLN A 15 -4.12 -11.54 0.24
C GLN A 15 -3.16 -10.76 -0.64
N LEU A 16 -3.66 -10.01 -1.62
CA LEU A 16 -2.77 -9.21 -2.45
C LEU A 16 -2.07 -8.15 -1.61
N GLY A 17 -2.82 -7.48 -0.72
CA GLY A 17 -2.22 -6.52 0.20
C GLY A 17 -1.16 -7.13 1.09
N ARG A 18 -1.42 -8.34 1.59
CA ARG A 18 -0.45 -9.08 2.40
C ARG A 18 0.82 -9.37 1.60
N MET A 19 0.68 -9.85 0.39
CA MET A 19 1.84 -10.18 -0.46
C MET A 19 2.67 -8.92 -0.76
N ILE A 20 2.01 -7.81 -1.01
CA ILE A 20 2.69 -6.54 -1.27
C ILE A 20 3.42 -6.06 -0.01
N ALA A 21 2.80 -6.19 1.16
CA ALA A 21 3.42 -5.78 2.42
C ALA A 21 4.67 -6.61 2.71
N ILE A 22 4.61 -7.91 2.46
CA ILE A 22 5.78 -8.79 2.63
C ILE A 22 6.90 -8.38 1.68
N ALA A 23 6.57 -8.16 0.40
CA ALA A 23 7.58 -7.77 -0.58
C ALA A 23 8.20 -6.42 -0.22
N ALA A 24 7.39 -5.48 0.26
CA ALA A 24 7.89 -4.18 0.70
C ALA A 24 8.89 -4.34 1.86
N ALA A 25 8.55 -5.19 2.83
CA ALA A 25 9.44 -5.42 3.96
C ALA A 25 10.79 -6.00 3.51
N GLN A 26 10.78 -6.90 2.53
CA GLN A 26 12.00 -7.48 1.99
C GLN A 26 12.87 -6.45 1.28
N LEU A 27 12.27 -5.35 0.82
CA LEU A 27 12.98 -4.24 0.18
C LEU A 27 13.32 -3.12 1.15
N GLY A 28 12.99 -3.28 2.43
CA GLY A 28 13.23 -2.25 3.44
C GLY A 28 12.22 -1.13 3.42
N ILE A 29 11.05 -1.36 2.83
CA ILE A 29 9.98 -0.37 2.71
C ILE A 29 8.90 -0.69 3.72
N ARG A 30 8.45 0.33 4.47
CA ARG A 30 7.34 0.15 5.42
C ARG A 30 6.02 0.14 4.68
N ALA A 31 5.07 -0.67 5.14
CA ALA A 31 3.74 -0.76 4.55
C ALA A 31 2.70 -0.27 5.54
N VAL A 32 1.80 0.59 5.10
CA VAL A 32 0.65 1.08 5.87
C VAL A 32 -0.61 0.62 5.16
N ILE A 33 -1.44 -0.15 5.85
CA ILE A 33 -2.68 -0.69 5.30
C ILE A 33 -3.84 0.24 5.64
N PHE A 34 -4.67 0.53 4.66
CA PHE A 34 -5.91 1.30 4.85
C PHE A 34 -7.07 0.47 4.32
N ALA A 35 -8.00 0.11 5.19
CA ALA A 35 -9.21 -0.63 4.79
C ALA A 35 -10.23 -0.57 5.91
N PRO A 36 -11.53 -0.73 5.59
CA PRO A 36 -12.57 -0.76 6.63
C PRO A 36 -12.42 -1.93 7.58
N ASP A 37 -11.82 -3.01 7.15
CA ASP A 37 -11.62 -4.23 7.92
C ASP A 37 -10.13 -4.54 8.15
N ALA A 38 -9.30 -3.51 8.27
CA ALA A 38 -7.85 -3.70 8.42
C ALA A 38 -7.49 -4.49 9.68
N ILE A 39 -8.17 -4.23 10.78
CA ILE A 39 -7.91 -4.95 12.03
C ILE A 39 -8.23 -6.43 11.85
N GLY A 40 -7.24 -7.29 12.16
CA GLY A 40 -7.42 -8.75 12.06
C GLY A 40 -7.32 -9.30 10.65
N SER A 41 -7.00 -8.46 9.67
CA SER A 41 -6.89 -8.91 8.28
C SER A 41 -5.57 -9.61 8.00
N PRO A 42 -5.49 -10.39 6.90
CA PRO A 42 -4.21 -11.01 6.53
C PRO A 42 -3.08 -10.01 6.33
N ALA A 43 -3.37 -8.84 5.77
CA ALA A 43 -2.35 -7.84 5.52
C ALA A 43 -1.86 -7.18 6.81
N ALA A 44 -2.74 -7.06 7.81
CA ALA A 44 -2.39 -6.37 9.06
C ALA A 44 -1.25 -7.06 9.80
N ASP A 45 -1.15 -8.39 9.70
CA ASP A 45 -0.14 -9.15 10.41
C ASP A 45 1.29 -8.82 9.97
N VAL A 46 1.45 -8.31 8.76
CA VAL A 46 2.76 -8.07 8.17
C VAL A 46 2.99 -6.59 7.86
N ALA A 47 2.06 -5.73 8.22
CA ALA A 47 2.17 -4.30 7.96
C ALA A 47 2.88 -3.59 9.09
N HIS A 48 3.54 -2.48 8.76
CA HIS A 48 4.14 -1.59 9.74
C HIS A 48 3.06 -0.90 10.58
N ALA A 49 1.97 -0.48 9.94
CA ALA A 49 0.85 0.18 10.60
C ALA A 49 -0.43 -0.08 9.81
N ILE A 50 -1.57 0.08 10.48
CA ILE A 50 -2.87 -0.05 9.83
C ILE A 50 -3.75 1.14 10.18
N ILE A 51 -4.62 1.51 9.25
CA ILE A 51 -5.68 2.49 9.47
C ILE A 51 -7.00 1.80 9.13
N THR A 52 -7.87 1.68 10.11
CA THR A 52 -9.19 1.07 9.90
C THR A 52 -10.21 2.20 9.75
N ALA A 53 -10.66 2.41 8.52
CA ALA A 53 -11.62 3.47 8.20
C ALA A 53 -12.30 3.16 6.88
N SER A 54 -13.44 3.79 6.65
CA SER A 54 -14.14 3.68 5.39
C SER A 54 -13.32 4.32 4.26
N TYR A 55 -13.42 3.78 3.06
CA TYR A 55 -12.72 4.33 1.90
C TYR A 55 -13.18 5.74 1.51
N ASP A 56 -14.34 6.18 2.00
CA ASP A 56 -14.82 7.53 1.73
C ASP A 56 -14.60 8.50 2.89
N ASP A 57 -13.90 8.08 3.92
CA ASP A 57 -13.54 8.92 5.06
C ASP A 57 -12.36 9.80 4.68
N LYS A 58 -12.64 11.01 4.25
CA LYS A 58 -11.62 11.91 3.72
C LYS A 58 -10.60 12.32 4.77
N ALA A 59 -11.04 12.51 6.02
CA ALA A 59 -10.09 12.85 7.08
C ALA A 59 -9.09 11.72 7.30
N ALA A 60 -9.55 10.47 7.27
CA ALA A 60 -8.67 9.32 7.41
C ALA A 60 -7.76 9.17 6.19
N LEU A 61 -8.29 9.43 4.99
CA LEU A 61 -7.49 9.40 3.77
C LEU A 61 -6.38 10.46 3.79
N ASP A 62 -6.68 11.64 4.29
CA ASP A 62 -5.69 12.69 4.41
C ASP A 62 -4.57 12.30 5.38
N ALA A 63 -4.93 11.72 6.51
CA ALA A 63 -3.94 11.24 7.47
C ALA A 63 -3.08 10.14 6.87
N PHE A 64 -3.70 9.22 6.13
CA PHE A 64 -2.99 8.16 5.41
C PHE A 64 -2.00 8.75 4.40
N ALA A 65 -2.45 9.73 3.62
CA ALA A 65 -1.63 10.34 2.59
C ALA A 65 -0.37 11.00 3.14
N LEU A 66 -0.44 11.52 4.37
CA LEU A 66 0.71 12.16 5.01
C LEU A 66 1.76 11.13 5.44
N GLN A 67 1.41 9.88 5.58
CA GLN A 67 2.30 8.84 6.08
C GLN A 67 3.01 8.06 5.01
N VAL A 68 2.57 8.18 3.75
CA VAL A 68 3.05 7.30 2.68
C VAL A 68 3.61 8.11 1.52
N ASP A 69 4.48 7.47 0.75
CA ASP A 69 5.14 8.10 -0.40
C ASP A 69 4.44 7.75 -1.71
N ALA A 70 3.74 6.62 -1.75
CA ALA A 70 2.97 6.17 -2.89
C ALA A 70 1.91 5.19 -2.40
N VAL A 71 0.94 4.89 -3.24
CA VAL A 71 -0.20 4.04 -2.87
C VAL A 71 -0.38 2.95 -3.93
N VAL A 72 -0.62 1.72 -3.47
CA VAL A 72 -1.09 0.64 -4.33
C VAL A 72 -2.50 0.24 -3.91
N THR A 73 -3.26 -0.28 -4.83
CA THR A 73 -4.67 -0.56 -4.58
C THR A 73 -5.13 -1.85 -5.23
N GLU A 74 -6.09 -2.50 -4.57
CA GLU A 74 -6.84 -3.62 -5.15
C GLU A 74 -8.09 -3.02 -5.80
N PHE A 75 -8.06 -2.89 -7.13
CA PHE A 75 -9.12 -2.17 -7.85
C PHE A 75 -10.51 -2.74 -7.64
N GLU A 76 -10.63 -4.04 -7.40
CA GLU A 76 -11.94 -4.68 -7.27
C GLU A 76 -12.67 -4.26 -6.01
N ASN A 77 -11.94 -3.89 -4.97
CA ASN A 77 -12.52 -3.66 -3.65
C ASN A 77 -12.47 -2.20 -3.22
N VAL A 78 -11.87 -1.34 -4.01
CA VAL A 78 -11.67 0.06 -3.62
C VAL A 78 -12.41 0.96 -4.61
N PRO A 79 -13.24 1.90 -4.11
CA PRO A 79 -13.97 2.80 -5.01
C PRO A 79 -13.03 3.65 -5.84
N ALA A 80 -13.45 3.89 -7.10
CA ALA A 80 -12.67 4.73 -8.00
C ALA A 80 -12.50 6.15 -7.47
N ASP A 81 -13.51 6.67 -6.75
CA ASP A 81 -13.45 8.01 -6.17
C ASP A 81 -12.33 8.12 -5.13
N THR A 82 -12.11 7.08 -4.34
CA THR A 82 -11.04 7.04 -3.36
C THR A 82 -9.68 7.11 -4.05
N MET A 83 -9.51 6.33 -5.11
CA MET A 83 -8.26 6.34 -5.88
C MET A 83 -8.02 7.69 -6.53
N ALA A 84 -9.07 8.32 -7.07
CA ALA A 84 -8.95 9.63 -7.69
C ALA A 84 -8.58 10.70 -6.66
N TYR A 85 -9.17 10.63 -5.47
CA TYR A 85 -8.88 11.58 -4.40
C TYR A 85 -7.41 11.51 -3.99
N LEU A 86 -6.91 10.32 -3.73
CA LEU A 86 -5.51 10.14 -3.36
C LEU A 86 -4.56 10.46 -4.52
N GLY A 87 -4.98 10.20 -5.74
CA GLY A 87 -4.18 10.46 -6.92
C GLY A 87 -3.90 11.92 -7.19
N GLN A 88 -4.62 12.83 -6.52
CA GLN A 88 -4.36 14.26 -6.67
C GLN A 88 -3.01 14.66 -6.07
N SER A 89 -2.50 13.91 -5.11
CA SER A 89 -1.26 14.24 -4.42
C SER A 89 -0.24 13.11 -4.40
N LEU A 90 -0.64 11.89 -4.74
CA LEU A 90 0.22 10.71 -4.65
C LEU A 90 0.12 9.88 -5.93
N LEU A 91 1.17 9.12 -6.19
CA LEU A 91 1.12 8.10 -7.23
C LEU A 91 0.28 6.93 -6.72
N VAL A 92 -0.73 6.53 -7.47
CA VAL A 92 -1.61 5.41 -7.15
C VAL A 92 -1.46 4.37 -8.27
N CYS A 93 -1.04 3.16 -7.92
CA CYS A 93 -0.75 2.09 -8.88
C CYS A 93 -1.58 0.84 -8.58
N PRO A 94 -1.86 0.04 -9.61
CA PRO A 94 -2.48 -1.27 -9.40
C PRO A 94 -1.58 -2.17 -8.55
N GLY A 95 -2.19 -2.89 -7.61
CA GLY A 95 -1.43 -3.76 -6.72
C GLY A 95 -0.69 -4.87 -7.46
N SER A 96 -1.30 -5.44 -8.51
CA SER A 96 -0.65 -6.50 -9.27
C SER A 96 0.63 -6.02 -9.96
N ASP A 97 0.61 -4.80 -10.51
CA ASP A 97 1.79 -4.22 -11.13
C ASP A 97 2.87 -3.92 -10.10
N ALA A 98 2.46 -3.38 -8.95
CA ALA A 98 3.40 -3.07 -7.87
C ALA A 98 4.07 -4.35 -7.36
N LEU A 99 3.31 -5.43 -7.19
CA LEU A 99 3.85 -6.69 -6.73
C LEU A 99 4.87 -7.26 -7.72
N ARG A 100 4.58 -7.20 -9.01
CA ARG A 100 5.49 -7.68 -10.04
C ARG A 100 6.81 -6.91 -10.02
N VAL A 101 6.74 -5.59 -9.91
CA VAL A 101 7.94 -4.75 -9.82
C VAL A 101 8.75 -5.09 -8.56
N ALA A 102 8.07 -5.24 -7.42
CA ALA A 102 8.74 -5.57 -6.17
C ALA A 102 9.44 -6.93 -6.25
N GLN A 103 8.79 -7.94 -6.83
CA GLN A 103 9.37 -9.26 -6.97
C GLN A 103 10.61 -9.23 -7.87
N ASN A 104 10.60 -8.45 -8.93
CA ASN A 104 11.77 -8.29 -9.79
C ASN A 104 12.93 -7.63 -9.04
N ARG A 105 12.63 -6.62 -8.21
CA ARG A 105 13.65 -5.95 -7.41
C ARG A 105 14.28 -6.91 -6.40
N ILE A 106 13.47 -7.74 -5.78
CA ILE A 106 13.95 -8.72 -4.81
C ILE A 106 14.87 -9.73 -5.51
N ALA A 107 14.47 -10.19 -6.70
CA ALA A 107 15.29 -11.13 -7.48
C ALA A 107 16.63 -10.50 -7.85
N GLU A 108 16.65 -9.22 -8.24
CA GLU A 108 17.88 -8.52 -8.57
C GLU A 108 18.82 -8.45 -7.36
N LYS A 109 18.26 -8.14 -6.19
CA LYS A 109 19.06 -8.08 -4.96
C LYS A 109 19.63 -9.44 -4.60
N THR A 110 18.88 -10.51 -4.81
CA THR A 110 19.31 -11.86 -4.51
C THR A 110 20.46 -12.28 -5.42
N LEU A 111 20.42 -11.86 -6.67
CA LEU A 111 21.45 -12.21 -7.63
C LEU A 111 22.74 -11.39 -7.45
N ALA A 112 22.63 -10.25 -6.86
CA ALA A 112 23.78 -9.40 -6.63
C ALA A 112 24.63 -9.93 -5.49
#